data_1ec08cf218c35cca49f89e80441372e7
#
_entry.id   1ec08cf218c35cca49f89e80441372e7
#
_cell.length_a   1.000
_cell.length_b   1.000
_cell.length_c   1.000
_cell.angle_alpha   90.00
_cell.angle_beta   90.00
_cell.angle_gamma   90.00
#
_symmetry.space_group_name_H-M   'P 1'
#
loop_
_entity.id
_entity.type
_entity.pdbx_description
1 polymer ?
#
loop_
_entity_poly.entity_id
_entity_poly.type
_entity_poly.pdbx_seq_one_letter_code
_entity_poly.pdbx_strand_id
1 'polypeptide(L)'
;MEPTKVANSFRIRASATADIMAGEIGLTEVQIARMIELSEREKPGAKPLTENMKIELSKLKMKHSFPELPQGAKTYCKKWLKEFLYGRHEELKNKYVKKGNACEEDGFTLMATELNLGMVYKNTERKIAEFTEGECDLYHNKIIYDNKSSWSLDTFPMFESTNTNNAYWWQLQTYASL
;
A
#
# COMPACT_ATOMS: atom_id res chain seq x y z
N MET A 1 -5.32 2.73 28.04
CA MET A 1 -5.67 1.68 27.06
C MET A 1 -4.45 0.79 26.92
N GLU A 2 -4.62 -0.52 27.00
CA GLU A 2 -3.50 -1.45 26.94
C GLU A 2 -2.90 -1.52 25.53
N PRO A 3 -1.57 -1.36 25.38
CA PRO A 3 -0.90 -1.36 24.07
C PRO A 3 -1.19 -2.63 23.24
N THR A 4 -1.31 -3.78 23.90
CA THR A 4 -1.60 -5.06 23.26
C THR A 4 -2.97 -5.08 22.59
N LYS A 5 -3.99 -4.46 23.22
CA LYS A 5 -5.33 -4.36 22.64
C LYS A 5 -5.36 -3.51 21.38
N VAL A 6 -4.59 -2.43 21.36
CA VAL A 6 -4.44 -1.56 20.19
C VAL A 6 -3.77 -2.31 19.03
N ALA A 7 -2.65 -2.99 19.31
CA ALA A 7 -1.92 -3.75 18.30
C ALA A 7 -2.79 -4.88 17.70
N ASN A 8 -3.54 -5.60 18.50
CA ASN A 8 -4.41 -6.68 18.03
C ASN A 8 -5.59 -6.21 17.17
N SER A 9 -5.95 -4.93 17.24
CA SER A 9 -7.02 -4.33 16.44
C SER A 9 -6.52 -3.68 15.14
N PHE A 10 -5.21 -3.49 14.99
CA PHE A 10 -4.65 -2.87 13.79
C PHE A 10 -4.80 -3.79 12.58
N ARG A 11 -5.38 -3.24 11.51
CA ARG A 11 -5.47 -3.91 10.21
C ARG A 11 -5.19 -2.92 9.09
N ILE A 12 -4.54 -3.42 8.08
CA ILE A 12 -4.27 -2.70 6.84
C ILE A 12 -5.38 -3.05 5.85
N ARG A 13 -6.12 -2.05 5.41
CA ARG A 13 -7.14 -2.24 4.37
C ARG A 13 -6.46 -2.51 3.02
N ALA A 14 -6.95 -3.45 2.26
CA ALA A 14 -6.40 -3.79 0.94
C ALA A 14 -6.26 -2.56 0.03
N SER A 15 -7.25 -1.64 0.04
CA SER A 15 -7.21 -0.38 -0.72
C SER A 15 -6.14 0.62 -0.28
N ALA A 16 -5.55 0.44 0.90
CA ALA A 16 -4.50 1.32 1.45
C ALA A 16 -3.10 0.69 1.40
N THR A 17 -2.98 -0.55 0.91
CA THR A 17 -1.69 -1.25 0.89
C THR A 17 -0.65 -0.52 0.06
N ALA A 18 -1.05 0.09 -1.07
CA ALA A 18 -0.16 0.89 -1.89
C ALA A 18 0.43 2.09 -1.15
N ASP A 19 -0.37 2.78 -0.34
CA ASP A 19 0.09 3.92 0.45
C ASP A 19 1.16 3.48 1.46
N ILE A 20 0.99 2.28 2.04
CA ILE A 20 1.93 1.70 3.01
C ILE A 20 3.22 1.26 2.32
N MET A 21 3.10 0.67 1.13
CA MET A 21 4.23 0.19 0.34
C MET A 21 4.94 1.31 -0.44
N ALA A 22 4.39 2.53 -0.43
CA ALA A 22 5.00 3.68 -1.09
C ALA A 22 6.22 4.19 -0.32
N GLY A 23 7.36 4.22 -0.99
CA GLY A 23 8.64 4.67 -0.44
C GLY A 23 9.59 3.52 -0.10
N GLU A 24 10.81 3.89 0.22
CA GLU A 24 11.87 2.93 0.55
C GLU A 24 11.89 2.66 2.06
N ILE A 25 12.09 1.39 2.41
CA ILE A 25 12.35 0.95 3.78
C ILE A 25 13.86 0.99 4.02
N GLY A 26 14.30 1.76 5.01
CA GLY A 26 15.72 1.85 5.34
C GLY A 26 16.49 2.84 4.47
N LEU A 27 17.68 2.44 4.01
CA LEU A 27 18.57 3.27 3.19
C LEU A 27 18.26 3.11 1.70
N THR A 28 18.33 4.23 0.96
CA THR A 28 18.34 4.20 -0.51
C THR A 28 19.65 3.60 -1.04
N GLU A 29 19.67 3.15 -2.29
CA GLU A 29 20.89 2.64 -2.93
C GLU A 29 22.06 3.63 -2.84
N VAL A 30 21.78 4.92 -3.06
CA VAL A 30 22.76 6.00 -2.93
C VAL A 30 23.29 6.10 -1.50
N GLN A 31 22.41 5.98 -0.50
CA GLN A 31 22.79 6.01 0.90
C GLN A 31 23.59 4.76 1.30
N ILE A 32 23.28 3.60 0.76
CA ILE A 32 24.05 2.35 0.95
C ILE A 32 25.46 2.52 0.38
N ALA A 33 25.57 2.98 -0.87
CA ALA A 33 26.86 3.23 -1.51
C ALA A 33 27.70 4.23 -0.69
N ARG A 34 27.07 5.30 -0.21
CA ARG A 34 27.74 6.30 0.63
C ARG A 34 28.18 5.72 1.97
N MET A 35 27.37 4.90 2.60
CA MET A 35 27.71 4.23 3.86
C MET A 35 28.92 3.30 3.67
N ILE A 36 28.95 2.55 2.57
CA ILE A 36 30.07 1.68 2.22
C ILE A 36 31.36 2.51 2.01
N GLU A 37 31.28 3.57 1.19
CA GLU A 37 32.41 4.47 0.93
C GLU A 37 33.01 5.02 2.26
N LEU A 38 32.15 5.53 3.12
CA LEU A 38 32.61 6.08 4.41
C LEU A 38 33.16 5.00 5.33
N SER A 39 32.57 3.80 5.33
CA SER A 39 33.08 2.66 6.13
C SER A 39 34.45 2.18 5.66
N GLU A 40 34.72 2.21 4.34
CA GLU A 40 36.06 1.89 3.81
C GLU A 40 37.14 2.86 4.31
N ARG A 41 36.76 4.13 4.56
CA ARG A 41 37.67 5.15 5.13
C ARG A 41 37.93 4.99 6.63
N GLU A 42 37.18 4.15 7.35
CA GLU A 42 37.51 3.78 8.72
C GLU A 42 38.67 2.77 8.82
N LYS A 43 39.04 2.13 7.71
CA LYS A 43 40.12 1.14 7.70
C LYS A 43 41.50 1.77 7.88
N PRO A 44 42.45 1.06 8.53
CA PRO A 44 43.82 1.53 8.68
C PRO A 44 44.46 1.84 7.33
N GLY A 45 45.11 3.00 7.21
CA GLY A 45 45.79 3.44 5.98
C GLY A 45 44.93 4.20 4.99
N ALA A 46 43.63 4.32 5.22
CA ALA A 46 42.76 5.16 4.40
C ALA A 46 42.81 6.64 4.81
N LYS A 47 42.35 7.53 3.92
CA LYS A 47 42.22 8.96 4.23
C LYS A 47 41.23 9.14 5.40
N PRO A 48 41.63 9.81 6.49
CA PRO A 48 40.79 9.92 7.69
C PRO A 48 39.49 10.66 7.42
N LEU A 49 38.44 10.22 8.12
CA LEU A 49 37.12 10.86 8.07
C LEU A 49 37.16 12.20 8.81
N THR A 50 36.52 13.22 8.24
CA THR A 50 36.21 14.46 8.96
C THR A 50 35.13 14.20 10.00
N GLU A 51 34.98 15.09 10.97
CA GLU A 51 33.97 14.95 12.03
C GLU A 51 32.56 14.88 11.48
N ASN A 52 32.25 15.70 10.46
CA ASN A 52 30.96 15.64 9.77
C ASN A 52 30.72 14.28 9.07
N MET A 53 31.75 13.69 8.46
CA MET A 53 31.66 12.37 7.84
C MET A 53 31.44 11.26 8.86
N LYS A 54 32.02 11.35 10.04
CA LYS A 54 31.76 10.39 11.14
C LYS A 54 30.32 10.47 11.63
N ILE A 55 29.80 11.68 11.77
CA ILE A 55 28.38 11.90 12.16
C ILE A 55 27.45 11.35 11.07
N GLU A 56 27.76 11.62 9.79
CA GLU A 56 27.00 11.09 8.64
C GLU A 56 26.99 9.55 8.67
N LEU A 57 28.16 8.94 8.80
CA LEU A 57 28.29 7.47 8.82
C LEU A 57 27.54 6.86 10.00
N SER A 58 27.62 7.46 11.18
CA SER A 58 26.88 7.02 12.36
C SER A 58 25.35 7.03 12.12
N LYS A 59 24.83 8.11 11.51
CA LYS A 59 23.42 8.20 11.13
C LYS A 59 23.01 7.16 10.10
N LEU A 60 23.84 6.91 9.08
CA LEU A 60 23.58 5.90 8.06
C LEU A 60 23.60 4.49 8.66
N LYS A 61 24.58 4.15 9.49
CA LYS A 61 24.66 2.88 10.22
C LYS A 61 23.43 2.69 11.12
N MET A 62 23.00 3.72 11.83
CA MET A 62 21.80 3.67 12.67
C MET A 62 20.54 3.42 11.84
N LYS A 63 20.37 4.15 10.75
CA LYS A 63 19.22 3.97 9.85
C LYS A 63 19.23 2.59 9.16
N HIS A 64 20.41 2.03 8.88
CA HIS A 64 20.56 0.67 8.34
C HIS A 64 20.16 -0.38 9.37
N SER A 65 20.59 -0.25 10.61
CA SER A 65 20.31 -1.20 11.69
C SER A 65 18.86 -1.11 12.19
N PHE A 66 18.25 0.07 12.11
CA PHE A 66 16.88 0.35 12.53
C PHE A 66 16.13 1.06 11.39
N PRO A 67 15.70 0.33 10.36
CA PRO A 67 15.03 0.92 9.22
C PRO A 67 13.71 1.57 9.64
N GLU A 68 13.52 2.81 9.24
CA GLU A 68 12.27 3.51 9.47
C GLU A 68 11.20 3.09 8.46
N LEU A 69 9.94 3.09 8.90
CA LEU A 69 8.80 2.91 8.02
C LEU A 69 8.73 4.03 6.97
N PRO A 70 8.29 3.72 5.74
CA PRO A 70 8.00 4.72 4.73
C PRO A 70 7.01 5.78 5.24
N GLN A 71 7.07 6.98 4.67
CA GLN A 71 6.19 8.09 5.10
C GLN A 71 4.70 7.74 4.93
N GLY A 72 4.35 7.02 3.86
CA GLY A 72 2.98 6.53 3.65
C GLY A 72 2.50 5.64 4.79
N ALA A 73 3.32 4.67 5.19
CA ALA A 73 3.02 3.79 6.32
C ALA A 73 2.85 4.58 7.64
N LYS A 74 3.76 5.53 7.92
CA LYS A 74 3.65 6.41 9.11
C LYS A 74 2.34 7.20 9.10
N THR A 75 1.94 7.71 7.93
CA THR A 75 0.70 8.48 7.77
C THR A 75 -0.53 7.60 7.99
N TYR A 76 -0.54 6.41 7.40
CA TYR A 76 -1.62 5.43 7.58
C TYR A 76 -1.78 5.03 9.05
N CYS A 77 -0.69 4.65 9.71
CA CYS A 77 -0.72 4.27 11.13
C CYS A 77 -1.24 5.41 12.02
N LYS A 78 -0.82 6.65 11.77
CA LYS A 78 -1.32 7.83 12.51
C LYS A 78 -2.80 8.06 12.28
N LYS A 79 -3.30 7.91 11.05
CA LYS A 79 -4.72 8.05 10.71
C LYS A 79 -5.51 6.95 11.42
N TRP A 80 -5.11 5.71 11.24
CA TRP A 80 -5.75 4.55 11.87
C TRP A 80 -5.83 4.71 13.40
N LEU A 81 -4.71 5.11 14.04
CA LEU A 81 -4.68 5.31 15.50
C LEU A 81 -5.65 6.41 15.95
N LYS A 82 -5.75 7.51 15.20
CA LYS A 82 -6.73 8.56 15.50
C LYS A 82 -8.16 8.05 15.38
N GLU A 83 -8.48 7.32 14.30
CA GLU A 83 -9.80 6.72 14.10
C GLU A 83 -10.14 5.76 15.23
N PHE A 84 -9.18 4.93 15.63
CA PHE A 84 -9.34 3.98 16.74
C PHE A 84 -9.56 4.66 18.09
N LEU A 85 -8.76 5.68 18.43
CA LEU A 85 -8.84 6.38 19.72
C LEU A 85 -10.11 7.21 19.86
N TYR A 86 -10.56 7.84 18.79
CA TYR A 86 -11.71 8.76 18.82
C TYR A 86 -13.01 8.11 18.35
N GLY A 87 -12.98 6.88 17.86
CA GLY A 87 -14.16 6.18 17.33
C GLY A 87 -14.80 6.88 16.13
N ARG A 88 -14.01 7.62 15.35
CA ARG A 88 -14.49 8.40 14.19
C ARG A 88 -13.79 7.94 12.92
N HIS A 89 -14.58 7.53 11.94
CA HIS A 89 -14.14 7.28 10.58
C HIS A 89 -14.49 8.44 9.69
N GLU A 90 -13.51 8.91 8.91
CA GLU A 90 -13.76 9.89 7.87
C GLU A 90 -14.21 9.16 6.60
N GLU A 91 -15.48 9.31 6.25
CA GLU A 91 -16.00 8.83 4.97
C GLU A 91 -15.58 9.77 3.84
N LEU A 92 -14.90 9.21 2.84
CA LEU A 92 -14.56 9.95 1.63
C LEU A 92 -15.82 10.14 0.76
N LYS A 93 -16.56 11.24 0.98
CA LYS A 93 -17.74 11.62 0.18
C LYS A 93 -17.34 12.55 -0.96
N ASN A 94 -16.62 12.05 -1.95
CA ASN A 94 -16.27 12.85 -3.13
C ASN A 94 -16.99 12.36 -4.39
N LYS A 95 -16.93 13.19 -5.45
CA LYS A 95 -17.59 12.87 -6.74
C LYS A 95 -17.11 11.60 -7.39
N TYR A 96 -15.83 11.22 -7.16
CA TYR A 96 -15.23 10.01 -7.73
C TYR A 96 -15.80 8.75 -7.10
N VAL A 97 -15.94 8.72 -5.77
CA VAL A 97 -16.58 7.62 -5.04
C VAL A 97 -18.04 7.48 -5.44
N LYS A 98 -18.78 8.61 -5.55
CA LYS A 98 -20.18 8.57 -6.02
C LYS A 98 -20.33 7.99 -7.40
N LYS A 99 -19.44 8.35 -8.35
CA LYS A 99 -19.46 7.78 -9.70
C LYS A 99 -19.12 6.29 -9.66
N GLY A 100 -18.06 5.89 -8.93
CA GLY A 100 -17.68 4.50 -8.79
C GLY A 100 -18.87 3.64 -8.35
N ASN A 101 -19.53 4.04 -7.27
CA ASN A 101 -20.70 3.32 -6.75
C ASN A 101 -21.88 3.28 -7.76
N ALA A 102 -22.11 4.38 -8.49
CA ALA A 102 -23.20 4.42 -9.48
C ALA A 102 -22.94 3.53 -10.71
N CYS A 103 -21.68 3.33 -11.10
CA CYS A 103 -21.31 2.52 -12.27
C CYS A 103 -20.92 1.08 -11.89
N GLU A 104 -21.00 0.71 -10.63
CA GLU A 104 -20.51 -0.57 -10.16
C GLU A 104 -21.30 -1.74 -10.75
N GLU A 105 -22.63 -1.68 -10.75
CA GLU A 105 -23.51 -2.73 -11.31
C GLU A 105 -23.33 -2.88 -12.81
N ASP A 106 -23.23 -1.76 -13.53
CA ASP A 106 -22.97 -1.77 -14.98
C ASP A 106 -21.61 -2.41 -15.29
N GLY A 107 -20.59 -2.08 -14.50
CA GLY A 107 -19.26 -2.66 -14.60
C GLY A 107 -19.26 -4.18 -14.35
N PHE A 108 -20.02 -4.66 -13.37
CA PHE A 108 -20.20 -6.09 -13.14
C PHE A 108 -20.89 -6.79 -14.29
N THR A 109 -21.97 -6.20 -14.81
CA THR A 109 -22.71 -6.76 -15.93
C THR A 109 -21.83 -6.87 -17.17
N LEU A 110 -21.09 -5.82 -17.49
CA LEU A 110 -20.12 -5.81 -18.59
C LEU A 110 -19.05 -6.88 -18.40
N MET A 111 -18.42 -6.94 -17.24
CA MET A 111 -17.38 -7.93 -16.93
C MET A 111 -17.90 -9.37 -17.04
N ALA A 112 -19.09 -9.65 -16.50
CA ALA A 112 -19.71 -10.98 -16.56
C ALA A 112 -20.00 -11.39 -18.01
N THR A 113 -20.44 -10.44 -18.84
CA THR A 113 -20.73 -10.67 -20.25
C THR A 113 -19.46 -10.91 -21.07
N GLU A 114 -18.48 -10.00 -20.97
CA GLU A 114 -17.24 -10.05 -21.76
C GLU A 114 -16.37 -11.26 -21.41
N LEU A 115 -16.34 -11.64 -20.13
CA LEU A 115 -15.56 -12.79 -19.65
C LEU A 115 -16.35 -14.09 -19.62
N ASN A 116 -17.61 -14.07 -20.08
CA ASN A 116 -18.50 -15.22 -20.09
C ASN A 116 -18.56 -15.96 -18.73
N LEU A 117 -18.67 -15.21 -17.64
CA LEU A 117 -18.68 -15.76 -16.29
C LEU A 117 -20.03 -16.38 -15.89
N GLY A 118 -21.06 -16.20 -16.68
CA GLY A 118 -22.43 -16.59 -16.34
C GLY A 118 -23.04 -15.67 -15.28
N MET A 119 -23.88 -16.22 -14.42
CA MET A 119 -24.49 -15.45 -13.33
C MET A 119 -23.51 -15.31 -12.16
N VAL A 120 -23.05 -14.11 -11.90
CA VAL A 120 -22.16 -13.78 -10.79
C VAL A 120 -22.80 -12.73 -9.89
N TYR A 121 -22.44 -12.75 -8.61
CA TYR A 121 -22.92 -11.80 -7.62
C TYR A 121 -21.74 -11.08 -7.01
N LYS A 122 -21.93 -9.80 -6.68
CA LYS A 122 -20.95 -9.03 -5.93
C LYS A 122 -20.61 -9.76 -4.63
N ASN A 123 -19.32 -9.83 -4.32
CA ASN A 123 -18.87 -10.33 -3.03
C ASN A 123 -19.24 -9.32 -1.92
N THR A 124 -19.76 -9.84 -0.83
CA THR A 124 -20.11 -9.08 0.38
C THR A 124 -19.34 -9.58 1.61
N GLU A 125 -18.46 -10.56 1.40
CA GLU A 125 -17.67 -11.13 2.48
C GLU A 125 -16.36 -10.36 2.65
N ARG A 126 -16.19 -9.76 3.82
CA ARG A 126 -14.91 -9.17 4.23
C ARG A 126 -14.04 -10.23 4.87
N LYS A 127 -12.87 -10.45 4.31
CA LYS A 127 -11.86 -11.32 4.87
C LYS A 127 -10.91 -10.55 5.75
N ILE A 128 -10.50 -11.19 6.86
CA ILE A 128 -9.62 -10.60 7.87
C ILE A 128 -8.51 -11.62 8.17
N ALA A 129 -7.27 -11.18 7.99
CA ALA A 129 -6.08 -11.90 8.41
C ALA A 129 -5.41 -11.19 9.60
N GLU A 130 -4.24 -11.65 9.99
CA GLU A 130 -3.52 -11.11 11.16
C GLU A 130 -3.27 -9.59 11.05
N PHE A 131 -2.81 -9.12 9.88
CA PHE A 131 -2.43 -7.72 9.66
C PHE A 131 -3.22 -7.02 8.57
N THR A 132 -4.01 -7.74 7.79
CA THR A 132 -4.72 -7.21 6.63
C THR A 132 -6.19 -7.53 6.67
N GLU A 133 -6.99 -6.68 6.05
CA GLU A 133 -8.41 -6.90 5.80
C GLU A 133 -8.81 -6.40 4.42
N GLY A 134 -9.80 -7.04 3.83
CA GLY A 134 -10.31 -6.62 2.53
C GLY A 134 -11.58 -7.32 2.11
N GLU A 135 -12.25 -6.69 1.15
CA GLU A 135 -13.45 -7.19 0.49
C GLU A 135 -13.24 -6.91 -1.01
N CYS A 136 -12.92 -7.97 -1.76
CA CYS A 136 -12.79 -7.85 -3.21
C CYS A 136 -14.19 -7.76 -3.84
N ASP A 137 -14.28 -7.17 -5.03
CA ASP A 137 -15.57 -6.97 -5.68
C ASP A 137 -16.23 -8.29 -6.08
N LEU A 138 -15.45 -9.22 -6.64
CA LEU A 138 -15.91 -10.55 -7.01
C LEU A 138 -14.81 -11.59 -6.81
N TYR A 139 -15.19 -12.75 -6.27
CA TYR A 139 -14.39 -13.96 -6.25
C TYR A 139 -15.13 -15.08 -6.97
N HIS A 140 -14.61 -15.50 -8.11
CA HIS A 140 -15.25 -16.52 -8.94
C HIS A 140 -14.21 -17.47 -9.53
N ASN A 141 -14.43 -18.78 -9.43
CA ASN A 141 -13.52 -19.81 -9.94
C ASN A 141 -12.05 -19.66 -9.53
N LYS A 142 -11.81 -19.27 -8.28
CA LYS A 142 -10.47 -18.99 -7.71
C LYS A 142 -9.76 -17.79 -8.34
N ILE A 143 -10.49 -16.93 -9.01
CA ILE A 143 -9.99 -15.66 -9.56
C ILE A 143 -10.63 -14.51 -8.80
N ILE A 144 -9.81 -13.52 -8.48
CA ILE A 144 -10.24 -12.28 -7.85
C ILE A 144 -10.40 -11.23 -8.94
N TYR A 145 -11.54 -10.57 -8.95
CA TYR A 145 -11.81 -9.45 -9.82
C TYR A 145 -12.05 -8.20 -9.00
N ASP A 146 -11.55 -7.08 -9.49
CA ASP A 146 -11.68 -5.77 -8.86
C ASP A 146 -12.02 -4.76 -9.96
N ASN A 147 -13.25 -4.28 -9.97
CA ASN A 147 -13.80 -3.42 -11.00
C ASN A 147 -13.43 -1.96 -10.77
N LYS A 148 -12.84 -1.31 -11.76
CA LYS A 148 -12.43 0.09 -11.69
C LYS A 148 -13.05 0.90 -12.82
N SER A 149 -13.86 1.89 -12.46
CA SER A 149 -14.48 2.81 -13.41
C SER A 149 -13.63 4.05 -13.62
N SER A 150 -13.31 4.37 -14.86
CA SER A 150 -12.64 5.61 -15.20
C SER A 150 -13.54 6.82 -14.99
N TRP A 151 -12.97 7.96 -14.61
CA TRP A 151 -13.73 9.19 -14.42
C TRP A 151 -14.30 9.75 -15.73
N SER A 152 -13.51 9.75 -16.79
CA SER A 152 -13.86 10.25 -18.12
C SER A 152 -13.25 9.37 -19.20
N LEU A 153 -13.63 9.63 -20.45
CA LEU A 153 -13.04 8.97 -21.61
C LEU A 153 -11.53 9.22 -21.68
N ASP A 154 -11.08 10.43 -21.35
CA ASP A 154 -9.65 10.80 -21.37
C ASP A 154 -8.82 9.99 -20.38
N THR A 155 -9.40 9.54 -19.29
CA THR A 155 -8.73 8.72 -18.27
C THR A 155 -8.94 7.23 -18.47
N PHE A 156 -9.70 6.83 -19.48
CA PHE A 156 -9.96 5.42 -19.79
C PHE A 156 -8.78 4.79 -20.56
N PRO A 157 -8.16 3.72 -20.07
CA PRO A 157 -6.97 3.11 -20.65
C PRO A 157 -7.31 2.26 -21.88
N MET A 158 -7.86 2.88 -22.93
CA MET A 158 -8.40 2.19 -24.11
C MET A 158 -7.35 1.38 -24.88
N PHE A 159 -6.10 1.85 -24.89
CA PHE A 159 -5.00 1.27 -25.68
C PHE A 159 -3.98 0.50 -24.83
N GLU A 160 -4.21 0.42 -23.53
CA GLU A 160 -3.31 -0.25 -22.58
C GLU A 160 -3.76 -1.70 -22.38
N SER A 161 -2.86 -2.64 -22.64
CA SER A 161 -3.13 -4.07 -22.44
C SER A 161 -2.91 -4.54 -21.00
N THR A 162 -2.25 -3.74 -20.18
CA THR A 162 -1.91 -4.08 -18.80
C THR A 162 -2.14 -2.89 -17.87
N ASN A 163 -2.63 -3.18 -16.68
CA ASN A 163 -2.76 -2.15 -15.66
C ASN A 163 -1.40 -1.82 -15.05
N THR A 164 -0.93 -0.60 -15.29
CA THR A 164 0.34 -0.07 -14.75
C THR A 164 0.18 0.62 -13.39
N ASN A 165 -1.04 0.69 -12.85
CA ASN A 165 -1.29 1.35 -11.58
C ASN A 165 -0.85 0.46 -10.40
N ASN A 166 0.26 0.82 -9.78
CA ASN A 166 0.80 0.12 -8.62
C ASN A 166 -0.21 0.01 -7.45
N ALA A 167 -1.13 0.96 -7.30
CA ALA A 167 -2.12 0.91 -6.23
C ALA A 167 -3.08 -0.28 -6.42
N TYR A 168 -3.54 -0.51 -7.64
CA TYR A 168 -4.41 -1.64 -7.95
C TYR A 168 -3.67 -2.97 -7.84
N TRP A 169 -2.40 -3.01 -8.26
CA TRP A 169 -1.57 -4.19 -8.11
C TRP A 169 -1.42 -4.59 -6.64
N TRP A 170 -1.05 -3.64 -5.76
CA TRP A 170 -0.93 -3.90 -4.32
C TRP A 170 -2.25 -4.30 -3.67
N GLN A 171 -3.36 -3.69 -4.10
CA GLN A 171 -4.70 -4.05 -3.63
C GLN A 171 -5.03 -5.51 -3.98
N LEU A 172 -4.79 -5.94 -5.22
CA LEU A 172 -5.02 -7.32 -5.66
C LEU A 172 -4.09 -8.32 -4.94
N GLN A 173 -2.81 -7.97 -4.72
CA GLN A 173 -1.90 -8.82 -3.94
C GLN A 173 -2.41 -9.02 -2.50
N THR A 174 -2.96 -7.98 -1.90
CA THR A 174 -3.54 -8.07 -0.55
C THR A 174 -4.78 -8.99 -0.55
N TYR A 175 -5.68 -8.85 -1.52
CA TYR A 175 -6.81 -9.76 -1.65
C TYR A 175 -6.39 -11.21 -1.87
N ALA A 176 -5.34 -11.45 -2.66
CA ALA A 176 -4.82 -12.79 -2.91
C ALA A 176 -4.17 -13.42 -1.66
N SER A 177 -3.76 -12.62 -0.70
CA SER A 177 -3.20 -13.08 0.59
C SER A 177 -4.26 -13.36 1.67
N LEU A 178 -5.51 -12.96 1.44
CA LEU A 178 -6.66 -13.16 2.32
C LEU A 178 -7.45 -14.42 1.98
#